data_d7835c1d69b604d7a8759262a695e576
#
_entry.id   d7835c1d69b604d7a8759262a695e576
#
_cell.length_a   1.000
_cell.length_b   1.000
_cell.length_c   1.000
_cell.angle_alpha   90.00
_cell.angle_beta   90.00
_cell.angle_gamma   90.00
#
_symmetry.space_group_name_H-M   'P 1'
#
loop_
_entity.id
_entity.type
_entity.pdbx_description
1 polymer ?
#
loop_
_entity_poly.entity_id
_entity_poly.type
_entity_poly.pdbx_seq_one_letter_code
_entity_poly.pdbx_strand_id
1 'polypeptide(L)'
;MLLNGKRFLVSFVLLVASAMSAAAVDRNVNIHNNTGYTIYRFYSTNSGASKWGNDVMGSTTLPYGNYMQLNFDNKYDYCVFDFRIEFEDGTSSEERGVDVCKVGDFTFN
;
A
#
# COMPACT_ATOMS: atom_id res chain seq x y z
N MET A 1 20.14 -51.65 11.65
CA MET A 1 20.16 -51.06 11.53
C MET A 1 19.84 -50.29 11.40
N LEU A 2 19.86 -50.31 11.54
CA LEU A 2 19.70 -49.57 11.34
C LEU A 2 19.45 -48.77 11.20
N LEU A 3 19.54 -48.68 11.13
CA LEU A 3 19.44 -47.82 10.92
C LEU A 3 18.99 -47.20 10.62
N ASN A 4 18.95 -47.37 10.37
CA ASN A 4 18.58 -46.62 9.98
C ASN A 4 17.80 -45.91 10.04
N GLY A 5 17.46 -45.91 9.98
CA GLY A 5 16.80 -45.22 9.83
C GLY A 5 16.63 -44.08 10.25
N LYS A 6 16.74 -43.72 10.61
CA LYS A 6 16.66 -42.63 10.91
C LYS A 6 16.95 -41.59 10.24
N ARG A 7 17.34 -41.61 9.66
CA ARG A 7 17.70 -40.77 8.95
C ARG A 7 16.83 -40.13 8.24
N PHE A 8 16.32 -40.43 8.19
CA PHE A 8 15.64 -39.87 7.47
C PHE A 8 14.81 -39.02 7.84
N LEU A 9 14.44 -38.84 8.20
CA LEU A 9 13.61 -38.16 8.50
C LEU A 9 13.89 -36.93 8.73
N VAL A 10 14.66 -36.75 8.97
CA VAL A 10 15.24 -35.72 9.18
C VAL A 10 15.11 -34.91 8.13
N SER A 11 15.36 -35.35 7.31
CA SER A 11 15.38 -34.61 6.23
C SER A 11 14.16 -33.98 5.94
N PHE A 12 13.32 -34.39 6.16
CA PHE A 12 12.24 -33.93 5.74
C PHE A 12 11.79 -32.82 6.34
N VAL A 13 12.08 -32.62 7.33
CA VAL A 13 11.76 -31.58 7.93
C VAL A 13 12.17 -30.47 7.26
N LEU A 14 13.19 -30.56 6.70
CA LEU A 14 13.67 -29.56 6.05
C LEU A 14 12.79 -29.08 5.06
N LEU A 15 12.01 -29.85 4.55
CA LEU A 15 11.16 -29.46 3.65
C LEU A 15 10.33 -28.44 4.14
N VAL A 16 10.03 -28.51 5.29
CA VAL A 16 9.19 -27.60 5.82
C VAL A 16 9.70 -26.28 5.68
N ALA A 17 10.90 -26.13 5.85
CA ALA A 17 11.45 -24.87 5.76
C ALA A 17 11.17 -24.31 4.45
N SER A 18 11.23 -25.09 3.47
CA SER A 18 11.05 -24.56 2.20
C SER A 18 9.64 -24.12 1.99
N ALA A 19 8.79 -24.57 2.81
CA ALA A 19 7.44 -24.15 2.65
C ALA A 19 7.21 -22.77 3.17
N MET A 20 8.17 -22.19 3.77
CA MET A 20 7.99 -20.92 4.27
C MET A 20 8.11 -19.94 3.21
N SER A 21 7.08 -19.55 2.58
CA SER A 21 7.15 -18.52 1.65
C SER A 21 7.07 -17.20 2.32
N ALA A 22 7.56 -16.21 1.71
CA ALA A 22 7.42 -14.86 2.20
C ALA A 22 5.95 -14.47 2.19
N ALA A 23 5.51 -13.80 3.19
CA ALA A 23 4.18 -13.25 3.20
C ALA A 23 4.06 -12.19 2.12
N ALA A 24 2.90 -12.03 1.57
CA ALA A 24 2.64 -10.96 0.63
C ALA A 24 2.80 -9.62 1.32
N VAL A 25 3.31 -8.64 0.61
CA VAL A 25 3.45 -7.29 1.13
C VAL A 25 2.08 -6.65 1.23
N ASP A 26 1.81 -6.00 2.34
CA ASP A 26 0.56 -5.30 2.56
C ASP A 26 0.71 -3.88 2.02
N ARG A 27 -0.11 -3.55 1.02
CA ARG A 27 -0.14 -2.22 0.42
C ARG A 27 -1.44 -1.48 0.73
N ASN A 28 -2.09 -1.83 1.83
CA ASN A 28 -3.24 -1.09 2.31
C ASN A 28 -2.77 0.08 3.14
N VAL A 29 -3.28 1.26 2.85
CA VAL A 29 -2.92 2.48 3.57
C VAL A 29 -4.18 3.21 3.95
N ASN A 30 -4.29 3.61 5.21
CA ASN A 30 -5.35 4.48 5.67
C ASN A 30 -4.92 5.91 5.39
N ILE A 31 -5.67 6.59 4.54
CA ILE A 31 -5.41 7.98 4.17
C ILE A 31 -6.24 8.85 5.09
N HIS A 32 -5.57 9.63 5.93
CA HIS A 32 -6.23 10.50 6.90
C HIS A 32 -6.25 11.94 6.40
N ASN A 33 -7.38 12.59 6.55
CA ASN A 33 -7.53 14.00 6.18
C ASN A 33 -7.46 14.89 7.41
N ASN A 34 -6.33 15.56 7.59
CA ASN A 34 -6.15 16.53 8.64
C ASN A 34 -5.88 17.93 8.06
N THR A 35 -6.46 18.22 6.88
CA THR A 35 -6.20 19.47 6.17
C THR A 35 -7.10 20.63 6.61
N GLY A 36 -8.18 20.32 7.28
CA GLY A 36 -9.19 21.33 7.61
C GLY A 36 -10.26 21.47 6.53
N TYR A 37 -10.14 20.78 5.41
CA TYR A 37 -11.08 20.89 4.28
C TYR A 37 -11.44 19.51 3.75
N THR A 38 -12.55 19.42 3.05
CA THR A 38 -12.97 18.14 2.45
C THR A 38 -12.16 17.85 1.20
N ILE A 39 -11.63 16.63 1.11
CA ILE A 39 -10.92 16.16 -0.07
C ILE A 39 -11.94 15.58 -1.04
N TYR A 40 -11.91 16.04 -2.28
CA TYR A 40 -12.85 15.62 -3.31
C TYR A 40 -12.26 14.62 -4.29
N ARG A 41 -10.96 14.66 -4.53
CA ARG A 41 -10.32 13.73 -5.46
C ARG A 41 -8.99 13.24 -4.89
N PHE A 42 -8.66 12.01 -5.22
CA PHE A 42 -7.39 11.42 -4.84
C PHE A 42 -6.79 10.71 -6.05
N TYR A 43 -5.58 11.10 -6.39
CA TYR A 43 -4.82 10.49 -7.47
C TYR A 43 -3.54 9.92 -6.93
N SER A 44 -3.06 8.83 -7.53
CA SER A 44 -1.76 8.29 -7.22
C SER A 44 -1.09 7.76 -8.47
N THR A 45 0.22 7.66 -8.42
CA THR A 45 0.98 6.99 -9.45
C THR A 45 2.29 6.54 -8.84
N ASN A 46 2.94 5.53 -9.44
CA ASN A 46 4.27 5.16 -8.97
C ASN A 46 5.22 6.34 -9.17
N SER A 47 6.09 6.56 -8.21
CA SER A 47 7.04 7.68 -8.26
C SER A 47 7.88 7.60 -9.54
N GLY A 48 8.02 8.73 -10.19
CA GLY A 48 8.77 8.81 -11.44
C GLY A 48 7.91 8.67 -12.70
N ALA A 49 6.64 8.33 -12.55
CA ALA A 49 5.74 8.29 -13.71
C ALA A 49 5.44 9.71 -14.19
N SER A 50 5.14 9.84 -15.48
CA SER A 50 4.89 11.15 -16.07
C SER A 50 3.45 11.61 -15.95
N LYS A 51 2.55 10.75 -15.51
CA LYS A 51 1.12 11.06 -15.43
C LYS A 51 0.54 10.56 -14.13
N TRP A 52 -0.46 11.26 -13.64
CA TRP A 52 -1.27 10.78 -12.53
C TRP A 52 -2.19 9.67 -13.01
N GLY A 53 -2.54 8.77 -12.09
CA GLY A 53 -3.57 7.80 -12.36
C GLY A 53 -4.95 8.44 -12.29
N ASN A 54 -5.98 7.63 -12.31
CA ASN A 54 -7.35 8.13 -12.24
C ASN A 54 -7.72 8.49 -10.81
N ASP A 55 -8.68 9.39 -10.68
CA ASP A 55 -9.27 9.68 -9.37
C ASP A 55 -9.93 8.41 -8.84
N VAL A 56 -9.63 8.04 -7.61
CA VAL A 56 -10.17 6.82 -7.00
C VAL A 56 -11.40 7.08 -6.15
N MET A 57 -11.82 8.32 -6.01
CA MET A 57 -12.93 8.63 -5.10
C MET A 57 -14.28 8.68 -5.81
N GLY A 58 -14.29 9.00 -7.11
CA GLY A 58 -15.55 9.11 -7.84
C GLY A 58 -16.42 10.18 -7.20
N SER A 59 -17.61 9.79 -6.78
CA SER A 59 -18.54 10.71 -6.12
C SER A 59 -18.39 10.74 -4.62
N THR A 60 -17.47 9.94 -4.05
CA THR A 60 -17.23 9.92 -2.62
C THR A 60 -16.30 11.07 -2.25
N THR A 61 -16.45 11.60 -1.07
CA THR A 61 -15.56 12.62 -0.53
C THR A 61 -14.98 12.17 0.79
N LEU A 62 -13.88 12.79 1.22
CA LEU A 62 -13.27 12.50 2.50
C LEU A 62 -13.25 13.78 3.34
N PRO A 63 -14.20 13.92 4.27
CA PRO A 63 -14.27 15.10 5.12
C PRO A 63 -13.06 15.22 6.05
N TYR A 64 -12.80 16.44 6.50
CA TYR A 64 -11.79 16.69 7.50
C TYR A 64 -12.02 15.83 8.74
N GLY A 65 -10.97 15.22 9.23
CA GLY A 65 -11.03 14.36 10.41
C GLY A 65 -11.33 12.91 10.13
N ASN A 66 -11.65 12.58 8.91
CA ASN A 66 -11.96 11.19 8.53
C ASN A 66 -10.78 10.53 7.82
N TYR A 67 -10.89 9.23 7.64
CA TYR A 67 -9.91 8.50 6.84
C TYR A 67 -10.61 7.52 5.90
N MET A 68 -9.90 7.12 4.87
CA MET A 68 -10.33 6.05 3.98
C MET A 68 -9.18 5.09 3.76
N GLN A 69 -9.46 3.83 3.56
CA GLN A 69 -8.42 2.85 3.26
C GLN A 69 -8.32 2.66 1.76
N LEU A 70 -7.13 2.74 1.23
CA LEU A 70 -6.84 2.47 -0.17
C LEU A 70 -5.87 1.31 -0.28
N ASN A 71 -6.03 0.51 -1.31
CA ASN A 71 -5.12 -0.59 -1.61
C ASN A 71 -4.29 -0.22 -2.83
N PHE A 72 -2.98 -0.30 -2.70
CA PHE A 72 -2.05 0.09 -3.75
C PHE A 72 -1.39 -1.11 -4.44
N ASP A 73 -2.00 -2.30 -4.34
CA ASP A 73 -1.49 -3.46 -5.05
C ASP A 73 -1.45 -3.17 -6.55
N ASN A 74 -0.39 -3.63 -7.18
CA ASN A 74 -0.18 -3.41 -8.60
C ASN A 74 0.64 -4.57 -9.18
N LYS A 75 0.52 -4.78 -10.47
CA LYS A 75 1.15 -5.93 -11.12
C LYS A 75 2.67 -5.80 -11.25
N TYR A 76 3.23 -4.64 -10.93
CA TYR A 76 4.66 -4.41 -11.04
C TYR A 76 5.36 -4.47 -9.68
N ASP A 77 4.62 -4.73 -8.60
CA ASP A 77 5.13 -4.74 -7.24
C ASP A 77 5.76 -3.42 -6.81
N TYR A 78 5.28 -2.31 -7.35
CA TYR A 78 5.75 -1.00 -6.92
C TYR A 78 5.37 -0.75 -5.46
N CYS A 79 6.25 -0.08 -4.73
CA CYS A 79 6.01 0.32 -3.35
C CYS A 79 5.97 1.82 -3.17
N VAL A 80 6.65 2.58 -4.02
CA VAL A 80 6.79 4.02 -3.81
C VAL A 80 5.89 4.77 -4.75
N PHE A 81 5.00 5.57 -4.19
CA PHE A 81 3.97 6.27 -4.95
C PHE A 81 3.99 7.76 -4.63
N ASP A 82 3.52 8.54 -5.58
CA ASP A 82 3.21 9.95 -5.38
C ASP A 82 1.70 10.07 -5.21
N PHE A 83 1.26 10.94 -4.33
CA PHE A 83 -0.15 11.19 -4.05
C PHE A 83 -0.50 12.63 -4.41
N ARG A 84 -1.71 12.83 -4.93
CA ARG A 84 -2.27 14.14 -5.19
C ARG A 84 -3.71 14.16 -4.71
N ILE A 85 -4.05 15.19 -3.94
CA ILE A 85 -5.44 15.41 -3.54
C ILE A 85 -5.92 16.73 -4.10
N GLU A 86 -7.21 16.80 -4.36
CA GLU A 86 -7.87 18.04 -4.79
C GLU A 86 -9.05 18.34 -3.88
N PHE A 87 -9.23 19.62 -3.60
CA PHE A 87 -10.32 20.11 -2.79
C PHE A 87 -11.43 20.66 -3.67
N GLU A 88 -12.57 20.97 -3.06
CA GLU A 88 -13.74 21.45 -3.80
C GLU A 88 -13.46 22.69 -4.64
N ASP A 89 -12.64 23.59 -4.15
CA ASP A 89 -12.33 24.83 -4.84
C ASP A 89 -11.30 24.65 -5.96
N GLY A 90 -10.88 23.41 -6.23
CA GLY A 90 -9.91 23.15 -7.28
C GLY A 90 -8.45 23.25 -6.87
N THR A 91 -8.17 23.67 -5.65
CA THR A 91 -6.80 23.66 -5.16
C THR A 91 -6.36 22.24 -4.87
N SER A 92 -5.06 22.01 -4.85
CA SER A 92 -4.50 20.68 -4.70
C SER A 92 -3.29 20.68 -3.78
N SER A 93 -2.95 19.48 -3.32
CA SER A 93 -1.73 19.24 -2.55
C SER A 93 -1.13 17.92 -3.02
N GLU A 94 0.19 17.85 -3.02
CA GLU A 94 0.88 16.64 -3.46
C GLU A 94 1.88 16.19 -2.42
N GLU A 95 2.03 14.87 -2.30
CA GLU A 95 3.06 14.25 -1.49
C GLU A 95 3.77 13.23 -2.36
N ARG A 96 5.08 13.29 -2.38
CA ARG A 96 5.87 12.42 -3.25
C ARG A 96 6.66 11.42 -2.45
N GLY A 97 6.88 10.25 -3.06
CA GLY A 97 7.77 9.25 -2.48
C GLY A 97 7.22 8.55 -1.25
N VAL A 98 5.92 8.25 -1.23
CA VAL A 98 5.30 7.54 -0.12
C VAL A 98 5.49 6.05 -0.32
N ASP A 99 6.13 5.38 0.63
CA ASP A 99 6.35 3.93 0.55
C ASP A 99 5.14 3.20 1.14
N VAL A 100 4.22 2.81 0.28
CA VAL A 100 2.97 2.17 0.69
C VAL A 100 3.18 0.74 1.21
N CYS A 101 4.37 0.18 1.02
CA CYS A 101 4.70 -1.13 1.56
C CYS A 101 5.15 -1.05 3.02
N LYS A 102 5.44 0.14 3.52
CA LYS A 102 5.96 0.34 4.87
C LYS A 102 5.03 1.14 5.77
N VAL A 103 4.29 2.11 5.19
CA VAL A 103 3.40 2.91 6.01
C VAL A 103 2.05 2.22 6.07
N GLY A 104 1.39 2.16 7.13
CA GLY A 104 0.02 1.68 7.24
C GLY A 104 -0.96 2.83 7.26
N ASP A 105 -0.46 4.00 7.57
CA ASP A 105 -1.25 5.22 7.69
C ASP A 105 -0.49 6.37 7.06
N PHE A 106 -1.21 7.23 6.39
CA PHE A 106 -0.65 8.45 5.82
C PHE A 106 -1.61 9.60 6.07
N THR A 107 -1.11 10.73 6.57
CA THR A 107 -1.93 11.88 6.93
C THR A 107 -1.58 13.07 6.05
N PHE A 108 -2.61 13.65 5.41
CA PHE A 108 -2.48 14.96 4.80
C PHE A 108 -2.81 16.01 5.85
N ASN A 109 -1.92 16.99 6.01
CA ASN A 109 -2.11 18.08 6.94
C ASN A 109 -2.39 19.40 6.23
#